data_a637c29b3781fc4aaa983fb3d9c8c567
#
_entry.id   a637c29b3781fc4aaa983fb3d9c8c567
#
_cell.length_a   1.000
_cell.length_b   1.000
_cell.length_c   1.000
_cell.angle_alpha   90.00
_cell.angle_beta   90.00
_cell.angle_gamma   90.00
#
_symmetry.space_group_name_H-M   'P 1'
#
loop_
_entity.id
_entity.type
_entity.pdbx_description
1 polymer ?
#
loop_
_entity_poly.entity_id
_entity_poly.type
_entity_poly.pdbx_seq_one_letter_code
_entity_poly.pdbx_strand_id
1 'polypeptide(L)'
;SEITKGDEAVIILDKSPFYAESGGQIGDSGQLLAGSAVFDIEDTQKLGGNTFGHIGRLRSGRLRKNNPVIAEINAGKRQATALNHSATHLMHAALRTVLGSHVEQKGSLVTDQYLRFDFSHFSPISQIELKRIEDLVNEEIRANRDVQTAVMGIDDAKKAGAVALFGEKYGDEVRVVQMGGFSMELCGGTHVTRTGDIGLFVIRSESGVAAGVRRIEALTGKAALDYFTDHVSTLDHINELLKGNSTNTEAKVRSLLDKLRELEKENNRLNDKLASSSGDDIASSVIDVEGIPVIASVMENASADSMRKTVDQLRNKLGSAVVVLGSAEGDKVSFVAGVTSDLTNRIHAGNLIRSVAEIAGGRGGGRPDMAQAGASNPDKLNEAIEAVKGLVEAQIQS
;
A
#
# COMPACT_ATOMS: atom_id res chain seq x y z
N SER A 1 47.76 -15.22 -10.49
CA SER A 1 46.59 -14.62 -11.12
C SER A 1 46.73 -13.11 -11.12
N GLU A 2 46.21 -12.48 -12.16
CA GLU A 2 46.16 -11.04 -12.37
C GLU A 2 44.77 -10.68 -12.82
N ILE A 3 44.22 -9.56 -12.37
CA ILE A 3 43.00 -8.96 -12.84
C ILE A 3 43.27 -7.58 -13.41
N THR A 4 42.45 -7.17 -14.40
CA THR A 4 42.56 -5.91 -15.13
C THR A 4 41.25 -5.11 -15.02
N LYS A 5 41.26 -3.87 -15.46
CA LYS A 5 40.11 -2.98 -15.41
C LYS A 5 38.87 -3.64 -15.99
N GLY A 6 37.77 -3.66 -15.23
CA GLY A 6 36.46 -4.23 -15.58
C GLY A 6 36.26 -5.65 -15.07
N ASP A 7 37.33 -6.36 -14.65
CA ASP A 7 37.19 -7.71 -14.13
C ASP A 7 36.49 -7.74 -12.77
N GLU A 8 35.54 -8.66 -12.62
CA GLU A 8 34.94 -9.02 -11.33
C GLU A 8 35.76 -10.09 -10.65
N ALA A 9 35.95 -9.99 -9.36
CA ALA A 9 36.73 -10.95 -8.59
C ALA A 9 36.27 -11.03 -7.13
N VAL A 10 36.71 -12.11 -6.48
CA VAL A 10 36.70 -12.24 -5.02
C VAL A 10 38.15 -12.20 -4.52
N ILE A 11 38.47 -11.18 -3.74
CA ILE A 11 39.80 -10.98 -3.19
C ILE A 11 39.83 -11.42 -1.73
N ILE A 12 40.85 -12.20 -1.37
CA ILE A 12 41.12 -12.63 -0.02
C ILE A 12 42.37 -11.89 0.45
N LEU A 13 42.26 -11.26 1.63
CA LEU A 13 43.35 -10.56 2.28
C LEU A 13 43.92 -11.39 3.46
N ASP A 14 45.18 -11.19 3.78
CA ASP A 14 45.81 -11.76 4.99
C ASP A 14 45.26 -11.10 6.28
N LYS A 15 44.90 -9.83 6.18
CA LYS A 15 44.22 -9.05 7.25
C LYS A 15 43.18 -8.18 6.62
N SER A 16 42.00 -8.10 7.23
CA SER A 16 40.88 -7.30 6.71
C SER A 16 40.22 -6.47 7.80
N PRO A 17 39.95 -5.17 7.54
CA PRO A 17 39.10 -4.34 8.40
C PRO A 17 37.63 -4.50 8.10
N PHE A 18 37.28 -5.20 7.01
CA PHE A 18 35.92 -5.36 6.55
C PHE A 18 35.14 -6.37 7.41
N TYR A 19 33.93 -6.01 7.80
CA TYR A 19 32.97 -6.93 8.40
C TYR A 19 32.39 -7.82 7.31
N ALA A 20 32.49 -9.12 7.48
CA ALA A 20 31.86 -10.07 6.58
C ALA A 20 30.44 -10.38 7.07
N GLU A 21 29.47 -10.46 6.14
CA GLU A 21 28.06 -10.71 6.43
C GLU A 21 27.85 -11.84 7.45
N SER A 22 27.15 -11.54 8.53
CA SER A 22 26.87 -12.48 9.61
C SER A 22 25.77 -11.96 10.52
N GLY A 23 24.99 -12.86 11.15
CA GLY A 23 24.00 -12.50 12.18
C GLY A 23 22.94 -11.51 11.71
N GLY A 24 22.65 -11.48 10.41
CA GLY A 24 21.68 -10.54 9.80
C GLY A 24 22.23 -9.16 9.46
N GLN A 25 23.48 -8.83 9.85
CA GLN A 25 24.15 -7.62 9.39
C GLN A 25 24.83 -7.87 8.04
N ILE A 26 24.60 -6.98 7.06
CA ILE A 26 25.26 -7.01 5.74
C ILE A 26 26.78 -6.85 5.85
N GLY A 27 27.49 -7.34 4.84
CA GLY A 27 28.93 -7.14 4.68
C GLY A 27 29.27 -5.68 4.41
N ASP A 28 30.52 -5.30 4.74
CA ASP A 28 31.03 -3.99 4.40
C ASP A 28 31.34 -3.85 2.93
N SER A 29 31.19 -2.64 2.43
CA SER A 29 31.70 -2.20 1.14
C SER A 29 32.86 -1.21 1.31
N GLY A 30 33.61 -0.96 0.24
CA GLY A 30 34.73 -0.03 0.26
C GLY A 30 35.68 -0.23 -0.91
N GLN A 31 36.98 -0.07 -0.69
CA GLN A 31 37.97 -0.12 -1.77
C GLN A 31 39.28 -0.80 -1.32
N LEU A 32 39.96 -1.43 -2.30
CA LEU A 32 41.36 -1.81 -2.17
C LEU A 32 42.21 -0.95 -3.12
N LEU A 33 43.22 -0.31 -2.59
CA LEU A 33 44.11 0.58 -3.34
C LEU A 33 45.50 -0.04 -3.44
N ALA A 34 46.08 -0.11 -4.66
CA ALA A 34 47.43 -0.58 -4.91
C ALA A 34 48.09 0.22 -6.05
N GLY A 35 48.85 1.26 -5.74
CA GLY A 35 49.35 2.19 -6.73
C GLY A 35 48.27 2.86 -7.51
N SER A 36 48.16 2.64 -8.85
CA SER A 36 47.08 3.14 -9.69
C SER A 36 45.85 2.22 -9.76
N ALA A 37 45.92 1.04 -9.14
CA ALA A 37 44.83 0.08 -9.13
C ALA A 37 43.82 0.44 -8.03
N VAL A 38 42.54 0.44 -8.39
CA VAL A 38 41.42 0.62 -7.47
C VAL A 38 40.43 -0.50 -7.71
N PHE A 39 40.21 -1.32 -6.69
CA PHE A 39 39.22 -2.37 -6.68
C PHE A 39 38.07 -1.95 -5.77
N ASP A 40 36.88 -1.78 -6.34
CA ASP A 40 35.67 -1.45 -5.57
C ASP A 40 35.10 -2.72 -4.96
N ILE A 41 34.94 -2.73 -3.64
CA ILE A 41 34.31 -3.81 -2.89
C ILE A 41 32.81 -3.46 -2.72
N GLU A 42 31.95 -4.28 -3.27
CA GLU A 42 30.49 -4.14 -3.20
C GLU A 42 29.93 -4.87 -1.98
N ASP A 43 30.55 -6.00 -1.60
CA ASP A 43 30.13 -6.83 -0.47
C ASP A 43 31.31 -7.62 0.11
N THR A 44 31.18 -8.02 1.37
CA THR A 44 32.17 -8.88 2.07
C THR A 44 31.44 -10.06 2.70
N GLN A 45 31.85 -11.28 2.32
CA GLN A 45 31.19 -12.53 2.67
C GLN A 45 32.17 -13.48 3.41
N LYS A 46 31.61 -14.36 4.27
CA LYS A 46 32.37 -15.48 4.84
C LYS A 46 32.42 -16.64 3.85
N LEU A 47 33.61 -17.02 3.40
CA LEU A 47 33.83 -18.14 2.47
C LEU A 47 34.04 -19.48 3.16
N GLY A 48 34.16 -19.48 4.48
CA GLY A 48 34.43 -20.66 5.31
C GLY A 48 35.51 -20.37 6.35
N GLY A 49 35.35 -20.93 7.56
CA GLY A 49 36.23 -20.65 8.68
C GLY A 49 36.37 -19.13 8.93
N ASN A 50 37.59 -18.64 9.02
CA ASN A 50 37.90 -17.23 9.21
C ASN A 50 38.29 -16.52 7.90
N THR A 51 37.95 -17.09 6.73
CA THR A 51 38.30 -16.49 5.43
C THR A 51 37.20 -15.55 4.98
N PHE A 52 37.57 -14.29 4.72
CA PHE A 52 36.67 -13.26 4.21
C PHE A 52 36.94 -13.01 2.73
N GLY A 53 35.91 -13.08 1.91
CA GLY A 53 35.92 -12.78 0.48
C GLY A 53 35.41 -11.37 0.23
N HIS A 54 36.25 -10.53 -0.36
CA HIS A 54 35.87 -9.17 -0.76
C HIS A 54 35.42 -9.23 -2.22
N ILE A 55 34.12 -9.13 -2.44
CA ILE A 55 33.46 -9.29 -3.75
C ILE A 55 33.33 -7.91 -4.40
N GLY A 56 33.77 -7.80 -5.66
CA GLY A 56 33.68 -6.52 -6.34
C GLY A 56 34.35 -6.52 -7.71
N ARG A 57 34.68 -5.31 -8.20
CA ARG A 57 35.19 -5.08 -9.55
C ARG A 57 36.43 -4.17 -9.55
N LEU A 58 37.40 -4.47 -10.41
CA LEU A 58 38.55 -3.60 -10.63
C LEU A 58 38.16 -2.39 -11.50
N ARG A 59 38.07 -1.21 -10.87
CA ARG A 59 37.69 0.06 -11.52
C ARG A 59 38.84 0.59 -12.40
N SER A 60 40.08 0.46 -11.96
CA SER A 60 41.24 0.97 -12.69
C SER A 60 42.51 0.18 -12.37
N GLY A 61 43.48 0.25 -13.27
CA GLY A 61 44.80 -0.35 -13.09
C GLY A 61 44.84 -1.86 -13.31
N ARG A 62 45.80 -2.51 -12.65
CA ARG A 62 45.99 -3.97 -12.63
C ARG A 62 46.32 -4.40 -11.22
N LEU A 63 45.78 -5.52 -10.78
CA LEU A 63 46.02 -6.08 -9.47
C LEU A 63 46.49 -7.54 -9.59
N ARG A 64 47.61 -7.88 -8.93
CA ARG A 64 48.19 -9.21 -8.93
C ARG A 64 48.11 -9.84 -7.56
N LYS A 65 48.09 -11.17 -7.52
CA LYS A 65 48.24 -11.92 -6.28
C LYS A 65 49.48 -11.46 -5.53
N ASN A 66 49.38 -11.33 -4.21
CA ASN A 66 50.41 -10.85 -3.28
C ASN A 66 50.83 -9.37 -3.45
N ASN A 67 50.08 -8.56 -4.22
CA ASN A 67 50.28 -7.12 -4.14
C ASN A 67 49.90 -6.62 -2.74
N PRO A 68 50.68 -5.72 -2.13
CA PRO A 68 50.24 -5.00 -0.95
C PRO A 68 49.10 -4.05 -1.35
N VAL A 69 48.05 -4.01 -0.54
CA VAL A 69 46.90 -3.15 -0.74
C VAL A 69 46.60 -2.34 0.51
N ILE A 70 46.07 -1.14 0.33
CA ILE A 70 45.42 -0.38 1.39
C ILE A 70 43.94 -0.71 1.33
N ALA A 71 43.39 -1.19 2.43
CA ALA A 71 41.99 -1.59 2.54
C ALA A 71 41.19 -0.49 3.25
N GLU A 72 40.28 0.15 2.52
CA GLU A 72 39.48 1.27 3.01
C GLU A 72 38.00 0.89 3.00
N ILE A 73 37.38 0.83 4.18
CA ILE A 73 35.94 0.62 4.32
C ILE A 73 35.18 1.88 3.96
N ASN A 74 33.95 1.74 3.46
CA ASN A 74 33.00 2.85 3.35
C ASN A 74 32.52 3.22 4.77
N ALA A 75 33.22 4.19 5.39
CA ALA A 75 32.97 4.61 6.76
C ALA A 75 31.50 5.09 6.97
N GLY A 76 30.90 5.76 5.97
CA GLY A 76 29.53 6.25 6.04
C GLY A 76 28.52 5.09 6.10
N LYS A 77 28.65 4.10 5.22
CA LYS A 77 27.79 2.91 5.25
C LYS A 77 27.99 2.08 6.52
N ARG A 78 29.23 1.85 6.94
CA ARG A 78 29.57 1.15 8.18
C ARG A 78 28.91 1.83 9.38
N GLN A 79 29.02 3.15 9.47
CA GLN A 79 28.42 3.91 10.57
C GLN A 79 26.91 3.77 10.56
N ALA A 80 26.24 3.99 9.41
CA ALA A 80 24.79 3.85 9.30
C ALA A 80 24.32 2.42 9.66
N THR A 81 25.05 1.38 9.24
CA THR A 81 24.77 0.00 9.62
C THR A 81 24.92 -0.21 11.14
N ALA A 82 25.96 0.37 11.77
CA ALA A 82 26.18 0.27 13.21
C ALA A 82 25.06 0.98 14.02
N LEU A 83 24.51 2.11 13.52
CA LEU A 83 23.34 2.77 14.12
C LEU A 83 22.15 1.81 14.14
N ASN A 84 21.81 1.24 12.98
CA ASN A 84 20.72 0.31 12.82
C ASN A 84 20.91 -0.96 13.66
N HIS A 85 22.13 -1.50 13.72
CA HIS A 85 22.40 -2.70 14.49
C HIS A 85 22.23 -2.45 16.00
N SER A 86 22.77 -1.34 16.50
CA SER A 86 22.64 -0.99 17.91
C SER A 86 21.17 -0.71 18.29
N ALA A 87 20.43 -0.03 17.42
CA ALA A 87 18.99 0.18 17.60
C ALA A 87 18.19 -1.13 17.59
N THR A 88 18.63 -2.15 16.84
CA THR A 88 18.00 -3.48 16.85
C THR A 88 18.02 -4.09 18.26
N HIS A 89 19.14 -4.01 18.97
CA HIS A 89 19.25 -4.51 20.34
C HIS A 89 18.40 -3.72 21.33
N LEU A 90 18.38 -2.38 21.22
CA LEU A 90 17.51 -1.56 22.06
C LEU A 90 16.02 -1.88 21.79
N MET A 91 15.65 -2.01 20.52
CA MET A 91 14.29 -2.38 20.14
C MET A 91 13.90 -3.78 20.63
N HIS A 92 14.78 -4.76 20.52
CA HIS A 92 14.52 -6.12 21.05
C HIS A 92 14.26 -6.09 22.57
N ALA A 93 15.07 -5.36 23.33
CA ALA A 93 14.85 -5.18 24.77
C ALA A 93 13.53 -4.45 25.06
N ALA A 94 13.18 -3.42 24.29
CA ALA A 94 11.92 -2.70 24.41
C ALA A 94 10.71 -3.58 24.09
N LEU A 95 10.79 -4.39 23.03
CA LEU A 95 9.77 -5.38 22.67
C LEU A 95 9.52 -6.37 23.81
N ARG A 96 10.59 -6.92 24.40
CA ARG A 96 10.48 -7.84 25.57
C ARG A 96 9.88 -7.14 26.79
N THR A 97 10.18 -5.87 26.99
CA THR A 97 9.63 -5.06 28.09
C THR A 97 8.13 -4.81 27.93
N VAL A 98 7.67 -4.52 26.73
CA VAL A 98 6.28 -4.13 26.44
C VAL A 98 5.38 -5.34 26.20
N LEU A 99 5.86 -6.31 25.41
CA LEU A 99 5.07 -7.45 24.97
C LEU A 99 5.28 -8.72 25.84
N GLY A 100 6.41 -8.80 26.52
CA GLY A 100 6.76 -9.92 27.40
C GLY A 100 7.97 -10.75 26.95
N SER A 101 8.43 -11.61 27.85
CA SER A 101 9.67 -12.40 27.69
C SER A 101 9.62 -13.47 26.59
N HIS A 102 8.42 -13.78 26.04
CA HIS A 102 8.23 -14.71 24.92
C HIS A 102 8.73 -14.16 23.58
N VAL A 103 9.03 -12.86 23.52
CA VAL A 103 9.61 -12.23 22.32
C VAL A 103 11.03 -12.75 22.13
N GLU A 104 11.22 -13.51 21.05
CA GLU A 104 12.50 -14.06 20.60
C GLU A 104 12.73 -13.71 19.14
N GLN A 105 13.98 -13.42 18.77
CA GLN A 105 14.35 -13.21 17.39
C GLN A 105 14.09 -14.45 16.55
N LYS A 106 13.42 -14.30 15.41
CA LYS A 106 13.24 -15.33 14.36
C LYS A 106 13.98 -15.00 13.08
N GLY A 107 14.35 -13.75 12.88
CA GLY A 107 15.16 -13.25 11.77
C GLY A 107 15.57 -11.82 12.01
N SER A 108 16.66 -11.40 11.35
CA SER A 108 17.15 -10.02 11.38
C SER A 108 17.79 -9.67 10.04
N LEU A 109 17.61 -8.42 9.63
CA LEU A 109 18.38 -7.82 8.55
C LEU A 109 18.75 -6.40 8.97
N VAL A 110 20.04 -6.11 8.94
CA VAL A 110 20.60 -4.80 9.31
C VAL A 110 21.42 -4.29 8.14
N THR A 111 20.95 -3.20 7.54
CA THR A 111 21.60 -2.52 6.41
C THR A 111 22.01 -1.10 6.81
N ASP A 112 22.63 -0.37 5.89
CA ASP A 112 22.90 1.06 6.04
C ASP A 112 21.63 1.94 5.91
N GLN A 113 20.55 1.39 5.35
CA GLN A 113 19.30 2.11 5.08
C GLN A 113 18.24 1.89 6.16
N TYR A 114 18.10 0.67 6.66
CA TYR A 114 17.08 0.29 7.63
C TYR A 114 17.46 -0.97 8.40
N LEU A 115 16.76 -1.21 9.47
CA LEU A 115 16.75 -2.49 10.18
C LEU A 115 15.39 -3.19 10.01
N ARG A 116 15.44 -4.52 9.98
CA ARG A 116 14.27 -5.40 9.97
C ARG A 116 14.46 -6.46 11.04
N PHE A 117 13.43 -6.66 11.84
CA PHE A 117 13.45 -7.61 12.93
C PHE A 117 12.19 -8.48 12.94
N ASP A 118 12.36 -9.78 12.79
CA ASP A 118 11.30 -10.77 12.84
C ASP A 118 11.35 -11.46 14.20
N PHE A 119 10.21 -11.56 14.89
CA PHE A 119 10.16 -12.08 16.25
C PHE A 119 8.86 -12.83 16.55
N SER A 120 8.91 -13.70 17.58
CA SER A 120 7.75 -14.45 18.04
C SER A 120 6.75 -13.55 18.75
N HIS A 121 5.53 -13.44 18.18
CA HIS A 121 4.38 -12.81 18.81
C HIS A 121 3.09 -13.20 18.08
N PHE A 122 1.99 -13.44 18.82
CA PHE A 122 0.80 -14.08 18.26
C PHE A 122 -0.25 -13.10 17.74
N SER A 123 -0.22 -11.84 18.17
CA SER A 123 -1.22 -10.83 17.81
C SER A 123 -0.58 -9.61 17.13
N PRO A 124 -1.33 -8.84 16.32
CA PRO A 124 -0.90 -7.52 15.86
C PRO A 124 -0.57 -6.63 17.05
N ILE A 125 0.49 -5.84 16.93
CA ILE A 125 0.88 -4.86 17.94
C ILE A 125 -0.01 -3.63 17.78
N SER A 126 -0.60 -3.15 18.88
CA SER A 126 -1.41 -1.94 18.85
C SER A 126 -0.56 -0.69 18.64
N GLN A 127 -1.16 0.38 18.12
CA GLN A 127 -0.48 1.67 17.96
C GLN A 127 0.07 2.24 19.28
N ILE A 128 -0.60 1.94 20.39
CA ILE A 128 -0.17 2.36 21.74
C ILE A 128 1.11 1.61 22.14
N GLU A 129 1.16 0.30 21.88
CA GLU A 129 2.35 -0.53 22.16
C GLU A 129 3.51 -0.15 21.24
N LEU A 130 3.28 0.03 19.93
CA LEU A 130 4.30 0.50 18.98
C LEU A 130 4.90 1.82 19.43
N LYS A 131 4.05 2.77 19.80
CA LYS A 131 4.52 4.06 20.31
C LYS A 131 5.33 3.89 21.61
N ARG A 132 4.91 3.04 22.52
CA ARG A 132 5.63 2.79 23.75
C ARG A 132 7.00 2.16 23.52
N ILE A 133 7.11 1.23 22.54
CA ILE A 133 8.38 0.63 22.12
C ILE A 133 9.31 1.69 21.54
N GLU A 134 8.81 2.49 20.62
CA GLU A 134 9.56 3.59 20.00
C GLU A 134 10.03 4.62 21.04
N ASP A 135 9.17 5.00 21.97
CA ASP A 135 9.49 5.93 23.06
C ASP A 135 10.61 5.38 23.96
N LEU A 136 10.55 4.09 24.35
CA LEU A 136 11.59 3.44 25.16
C LEU A 136 12.95 3.41 24.45
N VAL A 137 12.96 3.04 23.15
CA VAL A 137 14.22 3.05 22.37
C VAL A 137 14.81 4.44 22.32
N ASN A 138 13.99 5.45 22.02
CA ASN A 138 14.46 6.84 21.96
C ASN A 138 14.84 7.41 23.36
N GLU A 139 14.25 6.92 24.46
CA GLU A 139 14.67 7.24 25.82
C GLU A 139 16.12 6.72 26.08
N GLU A 140 16.43 5.48 25.72
CA GLU A 140 17.77 4.91 25.88
C GLU A 140 18.80 5.55 24.93
N ILE A 141 18.38 5.96 23.74
CA ILE A 141 19.23 6.77 22.84
C ILE A 141 19.59 8.10 23.50
N ARG A 142 18.61 8.84 24.01
CA ARG A 142 18.82 10.13 24.70
C ARG A 142 19.61 10.00 25.99
N ALA A 143 19.54 8.85 26.66
CA ALA A 143 20.33 8.58 27.85
C ALA A 143 21.83 8.50 27.56
N ASN A 144 22.22 8.36 26.27
CA ASN A 144 23.60 8.40 25.78
C ASN A 144 24.57 7.52 26.58
N ARG A 145 24.18 6.27 26.78
CA ARG A 145 24.96 5.28 27.55
C ARG A 145 26.13 4.74 26.74
N ASP A 146 27.21 4.37 27.43
CA ASP A 146 28.33 3.67 26.78
C ASP A 146 27.88 2.27 26.30
N VAL A 147 28.32 1.90 25.10
CA VAL A 147 28.17 0.57 24.54
C VAL A 147 29.43 -0.22 24.83
N GLN A 148 29.34 -1.16 25.74
CA GLN A 148 30.47 -1.99 26.17
C GLN A 148 30.46 -3.32 25.41
N THR A 149 31.66 -3.78 25.06
CA THR A 149 31.81 -5.11 24.44
C THR A 149 32.87 -5.89 25.22
N ALA A 150 32.57 -7.15 25.56
CA ALA A 150 33.44 -8.05 26.23
C ALA A 150 33.44 -9.44 25.57
N VAL A 151 34.60 -10.11 25.58
CA VAL A 151 34.66 -11.53 25.17
C VAL A 151 34.75 -12.35 26.46
N MET A 152 33.91 -13.34 26.59
CA MET A 152 33.81 -14.20 27.78
C MET A 152 33.30 -15.58 27.44
N GLY A 153 33.43 -16.54 28.36
CA GLY A 153 32.83 -17.85 28.20
C GLY A 153 31.30 -17.80 28.11
N ILE A 154 30.71 -18.65 27.27
CA ILE A 154 29.25 -18.68 27.02
C ILE A 154 28.44 -18.84 28.28
N ASP A 155 28.95 -19.67 29.24
CA ASP A 155 28.22 -19.90 30.49
C ASP A 155 28.28 -18.67 31.42
N ASP A 156 29.36 -17.94 31.42
CA ASP A 156 29.50 -16.71 32.18
C ASP A 156 28.64 -15.59 31.57
N ALA A 157 28.55 -15.50 30.24
CA ALA A 157 27.64 -14.59 29.56
C ALA A 157 26.18 -14.87 29.93
N LYS A 158 25.75 -16.13 29.94
CA LYS A 158 24.41 -16.54 30.37
C LYS A 158 24.12 -16.20 31.81
N LYS A 159 25.10 -16.46 32.73
CA LYS A 159 24.97 -16.08 34.15
C LYS A 159 24.86 -14.58 34.37
N ALA A 160 25.54 -13.79 33.52
CA ALA A 160 25.42 -12.35 33.55
C ALA A 160 24.09 -11.82 32.98
N GLY A 161 23.25 -12.69 32.42
CA GLY A 161 21.93 -12.33 31.89
C GLY A 161 21.94 -11.96 30.40
N ALA A 162 23.03 -12.26 29.67
CA ALA A 162 23.10 -12.00 28.25
C ALA A 162 22.08 -12.86 27.47
N VAL A 163 21.28 -12.23 26.61
CA VAL A 163 20.32 -12.90 25.74
C VAL A 163 21.07 -13.49 24.54
N ALA A 164 20.90 -14.81 24.34
CA ALA A 164 21.40 -15.50 23.15
C ALA A 164 20.33 -15.48 22.06
N LEU A 165 20.74 -15.21 20.82
CA LEU A 165 19.82 -15.20 19.67
C LEU A 165 19.50 -16.65 19.29
N PHE A 166 18.22 -16.89 18.96
CA PHE A 166 17.74 -18.23 18.61
C PHE A 166 18.34 -18.70 17.27
N GLY A 167 18.81 -19.95 17.25
CA GLY A 167 19.30 -20.60 16.01
C GLY A 167 20.78 -20.34 15.67
N GLU A 168 21.49 -19.51 16.42
CA GLU A 168 22.92 -19.31 16.22
C GLU A 168 23.76 -20.37 16.97
N LYS A 169 24.84 -20.81 16.32
CA LYS A 169 25.80 -21.72 16.93
C LYS A 169 26.94 -20.91 17.54
N TYR A 170 27.05 -20.90 18.82
CA TYR A 170 28.10 -20.20 19.56
C TYR A 170 29.26 -21.17 19.89
N GLY A 171 30.47 -20.65 19.83
CA GLY A 171 31.63 -21.35 20.37
C GLY A 171 31.69 -21.24 21.92
N ASP A 172 32.82 -21.73 22.49
CA ASP A 172 33.05 -21.66 23.94
C ASP A 172 33.23 -20.20 24.42
N GLU A 173 33.78 -19.34 23.58
CA GLU A 173 33.89 -17.89 23.81
C GLU A 173 32.94 -17.10 22.93
N VAL A 174 32.29 -16.12 23.51
CA VAL A 174 31.28 -15.27 22.87
C VAL A 174 31.55 -13.80 23.12
N ARG A 175 31.20 -12.95 22.14
CA ARG A 175 31.23 -11.51 22.30
C ARG A 175 29.89 -11.04 22.81
N VAL A 176 29.88 -10.38 23.96
CA VAL A 176 28.71 -9.77 24.61
C VAL A 176 28.73 -8.28 24.31
N VAL A 177 27.59 -7.74 23.89
CA VAL A 177 27.35 -6.30 23.69
C VAL A 177 26.36 -5.86 24.76
N GLN A 178 26.75 -4.86 25.55
CA GLN A 178 25.96 -4.31 26.63
C GLN A 178 25.73 -2.82 26.41
N MET A 179 24.46 -2.39 26.53
CA MET A 179 24.04 -0.99 26.41
C MET A 179 23.38 -0.56 27.74
N GLY A 180 24.22 -0.05 28.65
CA GLY A 180 23.79 0.24 30.03
C GLY A 180 23.23 -0.99 30.75
N GLY A 181 22.14 -0.78 31.49
CA GLY A 181 21.37 -1.88 32.12
C GLY A 181 20.16 -2.33 31.31
N PHE A 182 19.95 -1.78 30.11
CA PHE A 182 18.73 -1.99 29.33
C PHE A 182 18.83 -3.16 28.35
N SER A 183 19.97 -3.33 27.66
CA SER A 183 20.19 -4.45 26.74
C SER A 183 21.55 -5.10 26.98
N MET A 184 21.58 -6.45 26.99
CA MET A 184 22.80 -7.26 27.01
C MET A 184 22.58 -8.50 26.13
N GLU A 185 23.31 -8.61 25.03
CA GLU A 185 23.10 -9.67 24.03
C GLU A 185 24.40 -10.22 23.48
N LEU A 186 24.38 -11.48 23.04
CA LEU A 186 25.48 -12.10 22.31
C LEU A 186 25.48 -11.58 20.87
N CYS A 187 26.49 -10.81 20.48
CA CYS A 187 26.54 -10.23 19.13
C CYS A 187 27.98 -10.01 18.63
N GLY A 188 28.25 -10.50 17.41
CA GLY A 188 29.53 -10.29 16.71
C GLY A 188 29.54 -9.08 15.75
N GLY A 189 28.44 -8.34 15.62
CA GLY A 189 28.29 -7.24 14.67
C GLY A 189 29.02 -5.95 15.04
N THR A 190 28.83 -4.94 14.21
CA THR A 190 29.38 -3.60 14.43
C THR A 190 28.38 -2.72 15.17
N HIS A 191 28.85 -1.97 16.15
CA HIS A 191 28.00 -1.13 17.00
C HIS A 191 28.58 0.26 17.18
N VAL A 192 27.73 1.17 17.61
CA VAL A 192 28.11 2.52 18.05
C VAL A 192 28.91 2.45 19.36
N THR A 193 29.59 3.53 19.68
CA THR A 193 30.33 3.66 20.96
C THR A 193 29.41 4.12 22.09
N ARG A 194 28.40 4.89 21.79
CA ARG A 194 27.38 5.40 22.71
C ARG A 194 26.01 5.28 22.10
N THR A 195 24.98 5.03 22.91
CA THR A 195 23.60 4.93 22.41
C THR A 195 23.12 6.23 21.75
N GLY A 196 23.63 7.38 22.19
CA GLY A 196 23.32 8.68 21.59
C GLY A 196 23.78 8.86 20.15
N ASP A 197 24.80 8.11 19.71
CA ASP A 197 25.28 8.13 18.33
C ASP A 197 24.21 7.70 17.33
N ILE A 198 23.20 6.88 17.79
CA ILE A 198 22.09 6.40 16.96
C ILE A 198 21.24 7.56 16.42
N GLY A 199 21.10 8.63 17.21
CA GLY A 199 20.30 9.81 16.87
C GLY A 199 18.79 9.57 17.06
N LEU A 200 18.02 9.52 15.98
CA LEU A 200 16.59 9.26 16.01
C LEU A 200 16.31 7.82 15.61
N PHE A 201 15.35 7.18 16.30
CA PHE A 201 14.78 5.88 15.92
C PHE A 201 13.30 6.03 15.61
N VAL A 202 12.84 5.50 14.48
CA VAL A 202 11.44 5.52 14.04
C VAL A 202 11.02 4.14 13.53
N ILE A 203 9.89 3.64 14.02
CA ILE A 203 9.25 2.43 13.47
C ILE A 203 8.53 2.82 12.18
N ARG A 204 8.96 2.25 11.04
CA ARG A 204 8.37 2.50 9.73
C ARG A 204 7.13 1.63 9.48
N SER A 205 7.19 0.37 9.87
CA SER A 205 6.09 -0.58 9.66
C SER A 205 6.12 -1.73 10.66
N GLU A 206 4.93 -2.33 10.89
CA GLU A 206 4.73 -3.56 11.63
C GLU A 206 3.76 -4.45 10.86
N SER A 207 4.07 -5.75 10.71
CA SER A 207 3.25 -6.71 9.97
C SER A 207 3.46 -8.15 10.42
N GLY A 208 2.48 -9.02 10.11
CA GLY A 208 2.63 -10.49 10.24
C GLY A 208 3.34 -11.08 9.03
N VAL A 209 4.30 -11.98 9.23
CA VAL A 209 5.02 -12.67 8.15
C VAL A 209 4.76 -14.18 8.14
N ALA A 210 4.44 -14.77 9.29
CA ALA A 210 4.05 -16.16 9.43
C ALA A 210 3.16 -16.33 10.67
N ALA A 211 2.59 -17.51 10.87
CA ALA A 211 1.85 -17.83 12.08
C ALA A 211 2.74 -17.66 13.31
N GLY A 212 2.34 -16.78 14.24
CA GLY A 212 3.10 -16.47 15.45
C GLY A 212 4.40 -15.70 15.25
N VAL A 213 4.64 -15.10 14.07
CA VAL A 213 5.83 -14.29 13.77
C VAL A 213 5.41 -12.92 13.24
N ARG A 214 5.90 -11.88 13.92
CA ARG A 214 5.72 -10.47 13.56
C ARG A 214 7.02 -9.89 13.05
N ARG A 215 6.92 -8.88 12.20
CA ARG A 215 8.04 -8.13 11.62
C ARG A 215 7.91 -6.66 11.95
N ILE A 216 8.99 -6.05 12.39
CA ILE A 216 9.14 -4.59 12.46
C ILE A 216 10.26 -4.17 11.50
N GLU A 217 10.01 -3.11 10.76
CA GLU A 217 11.03 -2.36 10.03
C GLU A 217 11.16 -0.98 10.67
N ALA A 218 12.40 -0.56 10.91
CA ALA A 218 12.69 0.73 11.53
C ALA A 218 13.90 1.41 10.90
N LEU A 219 14.01 2.70 11.15
CA LEU A 219 15.03 3.60 10.62
C LEU A 219 15.77 4.27 11.77
N THR A 220 17.04 4.61 11.53
CA THR A 220 17.85 5.37 12.50
C THR A 220 18.57 6.55 11.85
N GLY A 221 19.09 7.45 12.67
CA GLY A 221 19.96 8.55 12.27
C GLY A 221 19.38 9.38 11.12
N LYS A 222 20.18 9.54 10.06
CA LYS A 222 19.78 10.35 8.89
C LYS A 222 18.55 9.80 8.18
N ALA A 223 18.44 8.48 8.01
CA ALA A 223 17.27 7.87 7.34
C ALA A 223 15.96 8.12 8.11
N ALA A 224 15.99 8.07 9.45
CA ALA A 224 14.86 8.42 10.29
C ALA A 224 14.50 9.91 10.20
N LEU A 225 15.51 10.80 10.15
CA LEU A 225 15.30 12.23 10.00
C LEU A 225 14.71 12.57 8.63
N ASP A 226 15.23 11.97 7.55
CA ASP A 226 14.70 12.17 6.20
C ASP A 226 13.25 11.70 6.11
N TYR A 227 12.94 10.50 6.63
CA TYR A 227 11.58 9.98 6.70
C TYR A 227 10.62 10.94 7.41
N PHE A 228 11.03 11.49 8.55
CA PHE A 228 10.23 12.46 9.29
C PHE A 228 10.04 13.77 8.51
N THR A 229 11.12 14.29 7.91
CA THR A 229 11.11 15.52 7.12
C THR A 229 10.19 15.41 5.91
N ASP A 230 10.21 14.27 5.21
CA ASP A 230 9.33 14.01 4.06
C ASP A 230 7.84 13.99 4.47
N HIS A 231 7.54 13.40 5.63
CA HIS A 231 6.16 13.40 6.16
C HIS A 231 5.69 14.82 6.54
N VAL A 232 6.55 15.61 7.18
CA VAL A 232 6.26 17.02 7.50
C VAL A 232 6.05 17.81 6.20
N SER A 233 6.94 17.68 5.22
CA SER A 233 6.82 18.35 3.92
C SER A 233 5.51 17.98 3.19
N THR A 234 5.14 16.70 3.24
CA THR A 234 3.86 16.23 2.66
C THR A 234 2.67 16.87 3.36
N LEU A 235 2.70 16.95 4.70
CA LEU A 235 1.65 17.60 5.48
C LEU A 235 1.56 19.10 5.17
N ASP A 236 2.69 19.77 5.04
CA ASP A 236 2.73 21.20 4.67
C ASP A 236 2.14 21.44 3.29
N HIS A 237 2.43 20.57 2.32
CA HIS A 237 1.82 20.63 0.98
C HIS A 237 0.29 20.43 1.04
N ILE A 238 -0.19 19.49 1.85
CA ILE A 238 -1.64 19.30 2.07
C ILE A 238 -2.24 20.57 2.71
N ASN A 239 -1.55 21.16 3.68
CA ASN A 239 -1.96 22.41 4.31
C ASN A 239 -2.10 23.56 3.29
N GLU A 240 -1.15 23.70 2.36
CA GLU A 240 -1.21 24.70 1.30
C GLU A 240 -2.42 24.46 0.38
N LEU A 241 -2.63 23.23 -0.10
CA LEU A 241 -3.78 22.86 -0.94
C LEU A 241 -5.12 23.21 -0.27
N LEU A 242 -5.21 22.98 1.04
CA LEU A 242 -6.40 23.25 1.84
C LEU A 242 -6.48 24.71 2.28
N LYS A 243 -5.50 25.56 1.98
CA LYS A 243 -5.36 26.92 2.52
C LYS A 243 -5.50 26.91 4.05
N GLY A 244 -4.83 25.96 4.69
CA GLY A 244 -4.89 25.66 6.12
C GLY A 244 -3.54 25.74 6.80
N ASN A 245 -3.48 25.15 7.99
CA ASN A 245 -2.27 24.92 8.76
C ASN A 245 -2.41 23.61 9.55
N SER A 246 -1.34 23.15 10.15
CA SER A 246 -1.28 21.85 10.86
C SER A 246 -2.34 21.68 11.96
N THR A 247 -2.87 22.79 12.53
CA THR A 247 -3.88 22.73 13.60
C THR A 247 -5.31 22.58 13.10
N ASN A 248 -5.58 22.87 11.81
CA ASN A 248 -6.95 22.84 11.26
C ASN A 248 -7.11 21.96 10.03
N THR A 249 -6.06 21.27 9.57
CA THR A 249 -6.08 20.41 8.38
C THR A 249 -7.14 19.32 8.46
N GLU A 250 -7.22 18.61 9.58
CA GLU A 250 -8.22 17.56 9.77
C GLU A 250 -9.66 18.11 9.68
N ALA A 251 -9.92 19.24 10.34
CA ALA A 251 -11.23 19.88 10.28
C ALA A 251 -11.60 20.31 8.86
N LYS A 252 -10.63 20.82 8.09
CA LYS A 252 -10.85 21.21 6.68
C LYS A 252 -11.11 20.01 5.79
N VAL A 253 -10.39 18.90 5.96
CA VAL A 253 -10.65 17.65 5.22
C VAL A 253 -12.06 17.15 5.53
N ARG A 254 -12.47 17.11 6.80
CA ARG A 254 -13.85 16.73 7.18
C ARG A 254 -14.88 17.63 6.51
N SER A 255 -14.69 18.94 6.59
CA SER A 255 -15.60 19.92 5.97
C SER A 255 -15.71 19.72 4.45
N LEU A 256 -14.61 19.41 3.75
CA LEU A 256 -14.64 19.11 2.32
C LEU A 256 -15.39 17.81 2.00
N LEU A 257 -15.21 16.76 2.80
CA LEU A 257 -15.94 15.50 2.63
C LEU A 257 -17.45 15.67 2.86
N ASP A 258 -17.82 16.47 3.87
CA ASP A 258 -19.24 16.76 4.14
C ASP A 258 -19.85 17.58 3.00
N LYS A 259 -19.13 18.60 2.51
CA LYS A 259 -19.57 19.40 1.35
C LYS A 259 -19.68 18.58 0.07
N LEU A 260 -18.78 17.62 -0.16
CA LEU A 260 -18.90 16.69 -1.29
C LEU A 260 -20.19 15.88 -1.22
N ARG A 261 -20.51 15.33 -0.05
CA ARG A 261 -21.78 14.58 0.17
C ARG A 261 -23.01 15.44 -0.03
N GLU A 262 -22.99 16.69 0.42
CA GLU A 262 -24.08 17.66 0.20
C GLU A 262 -24.26 17.97 -1.29
N LEU A 263 -23.18 18.21 -2.01
CA LEU A 263 -23.21 18.47 -3.44
C LEU A 263 -23.71 17.26 -4.24
N GLU A 264 -23.28 16.05 -3.91
CA GLU A 264 -23.79 14.82 -4.52
C GLU A 264 -25.31 14.67 -4.30
N LYS A 265 -25.78 14.90 -3.08
CA LYS A 265 -27.21 14.86 -2.75
C LYS A 265 -28.02 15.92 -3.50
N GLU A 266 -27.49 17.15 -3.59
CA GLU A 266 -28.14 18.23 -4.33
C GLU A 266 -28.13 17.98 -5.84
N ASN A 267 -27.06 17.42 -6.39
CA ASN A 267 -26.98 17.02 -7.80
C ASN A 267 -28.05 15.97 -8.12
N ASN A 268 -28.19 14.93 -7.29
CA ASN A 268 -29.22 13.93 -7.45
C ASN A 268 -30.64 14.53 -7.35
N ARG A 269 -30.86 15.47 -6.40
CA ARG A 269 -32.13 16.18 -6.24
C ARG A 269 -32.47 17.05 -7.47
N LEU A 270 -31.48 17.72 -8.04
CA LEU A 270 -31.66 18.54 -9.23
C LEU A 270 -31.94 17.67 -10.46
N ASN A 271 -31.26 16.54 -10.61
CA ASN A 271 -31.54 15.58 -11.66
C ASN A 271 -32.95 14.98 -11.54
N ASP A 272 -33.42 14.62 -10.33
CA ASP A 272 -34.77 14.16 -10.08
C ASP A 272 -35.81 15.24 -10.43
N LYS A 273 -35.55 16.52 -10.15
CA LYS A 273 -36.41 17.64 -10.53
C LYS A 273 -36.50 17.85 -12.05
N LEU A 274 -35.35 17.80 -12.74
CA LEU A 274 -35.30 17.89 -14.19
C LEU A 274 -36.09 16.76 -14.84
N ALA A 275 -35.94 15.53 -14.36
CA ALA A 275 -36.65 14.38 -14.83
C ALA A 275 -38.19 14.53 -14.62
N SER A 276 -38.63 15.05 -13.48
CA SER A 276 -40.08 15.25 -13.20
C SER A 276 -40.70 16.39 -14.02
N SER A 277 -39.95 17.46 -14.32
CA SER A 277 -40.45 18.52 -15.21
C SER A 277 -40.54 18.04 -16.68
N SER A 278 -39.65 17.19 -17.13
CA SER A 278 -39.72 16.54 -18.45
C SER A 278 -40.90 15.57 -18.56
N GLY A 279 -41.37 15.01 -17.44
CA GLY A 279 -42.51 14.09 -17.41
C GLY A 279 -43.87 14.72 -17.87
N ASP A 280 -44.07 16.01 -17.61
CA ASP A 280 -45.30 16.69 -18.05
C ASP A 280 -45.27 17.00 -19.56
N ASP A 281 -44.13 17.32 -20.12
CA ASP A 281 -43.95 17.48 -21.58
C ASP A 281 -44.07 16.11 -22.30
N ILE A 282 -43.52 15.05 -21.73
CA ILE A 282 -43.61 13.67 -22.24
C ILE A 282 -45.06 13.16 -22.22
N ALA A 283 -45.87 13.53 -21.22
CA ALA A 283 -47.27 13.15 -21.16
C ALA A 283 -48.09 13.72 -22.35
N SER A 284 -47.62 14.76 -23.00
CA SER A 284 -48.25 15.32 -24.21
C SER A 284 -47.92 14.56 -25.51
N SER A 285 -46.93 13.67 -25.49
CA SER A 285 -46.45 12.89 -26.65
C SER A 285 -47.15 11.50 -26.76
N VAL A 286 -48.32 11.32 -26.17
CA VAL A 286 -49.11 10.08 -26.27
C VAL A 286 -49.51 9.82 -27.72
N ILE A 287 -49.21 8.62 -28.21
CA ILE A 287 -49.69 8.08 -29.49
C ILE A 287 -50.71 6.98 -29.24
N ASP A 288 -51.79 6.90 -30.00
CA ASP A 288 -52.72 5.80 -29.95
C ASP A 288 -52.25 4.65 -30.85
N VAL A 289 -52.20 3.45 -30.29
CA VAL A 289 -51.85 2.22 -31.01
C VAL A 289 -52.93 1.20 -30.76
N GLU A 290 -53.82 1.02 -31.73
CA GLU A 290 -54.98 0.10 -31.68
C GLU A 290 -55.85 0.31 -30.41
N GLY A 291 -56.04 1.57 -30.00
CA GLY A 291 -56.84 1.95 -28.85
C GLY A 291 -56.05 1.91 -27.52
N ILE A 292 -54.76 1.72 -27.56
CA ILE A 292 -53.86 1.73 -26.40
C ILE A 292 -53.00 2.99 -26.41
N PRO A 293 -53.01 3.83 -25.38
CA PRO A 293 -52.11 4.95 -25.23
C PRO A 293 -50.65 4.46 -25.05
N VAL A 294 -49.76 4.88 -25.93
CA VAL A 294 -48.34 4.54 -25.90
C VAL A 294 -47.53 5.83 -25.79
N ILE A 295 -46.60 5.87 -24.86
CA ILE A 295 -45.56 6.91 -24.76
C ILE A 295 -44.23 6.25 -25.06
N ALA A 296 -43.49 6.82 -26.02
CA ALA A 296 -42.10 6.47 -26.32
C ALA A 296 -41.28 7.77 -26.42
N SER A 297 -40.38 7.99 -25.51
CA SER A 297 -39.62 9.25 -25.44
C SER A 297 -38.20 9.07 -24.91
N VAL A 298 -37.33 9.99 -25.33
CA VAL A 298 -35.98 10.12 -24.80
C VAL A 298 -35.97 11.12 -23.64
N MET A 299 -35.36 10.75 -22.54
CA MET A 299 -35.07 11.66 -21.41
C MET A 299 -33.59 11.97 -21.40
N GLU A 300 -33.21 13.22 -21.56
CA GLU A 300 -31.80 13.61 -21.52
C GLU A 300 -31.21 13.44 -20.13
N ASN A 301 -30.03 12.82 -20.06
CA ASN A 301 -29.23 12.63 -18.82
C ASN A 301 -30.02 12.04 -17.62
N ALA A 302 -31.04 11.21 -17.88
CA ALA A 302 -31.82 10.59 -16.84
C ALA A 302 -31.27 9.25 -16.41
N SER A 303 -31.13 9.03 -15.09
CA SER A 303 -30.77 7.72 -14.55
C SER A 303 -31.90 6.71 -14.74
N ALA A 304 -31.61 5.42 -14.73
CA ALA A 304 -32.59 4.35 -14.81
C ALA A 304 -33.67 4.45 -13.69
N ASP A 305 -33.28 4.84 -12.48
CA ASP A 305 -34.17 5.05 -11.35
C ASP A 305 -35.10 6.26 -11.57
N SER A 306 -34.58 7.34 -12.16
CA SER A 306 -35.36 8.51 -12.52
C SER A 306 -36.37 8.17 -13.61
N MET A 307 -35.97 7.49 -14.69
CA MET A 307 -36.86 7.02 -15.73
C MET A 307 -37.97 6.10 -15.17
N ARG A 308 -37.63 5.21 -14.23
CA ARG A 308 -38.59 4.31 -13.58
C ARG A 308 -39.65 5.07 -12.81
N LYS A 309 -39.26 6.08 -12.03
CA LYS A 309 -40.22 6.96 -11.33
C LYS A 309 -41.16 7.68 -12.32
N THR A 310 -40.58 8.18 -13.41
CA THR A 310 -41.36 8.85 -14.47
C THR A 310 -42.32 7.89 -15.16
N VAL A 311 -41.89 6.65 -15.48
CA VAL A 311 -42.75 5.60 -16.04
C VAL A 311 -43.91 5.31 -15.10
N ASP A 312 -43.69 5.16 -13.78
CA ASP A 312 -44.72 4.90 -12.80
C ASP A 312 -45.70 6.09 -12.69
N GLN A 313 -45.23 7.34 -12.74
CA GLN A 313 -46.07 8.54 -12.75
C GLN A 313 -46.96 8.61 -13.99
N LEU A 314 -46.38 8.38 -15.19
CA LEU A 314 -47.11 8.41 -16.45
C LEU A 314 -48.18 7.30 -16.54
N ARG A 315 -47.87 6.08 -16.09
CA ARG A 315 -48.84 4.97 -16.00
C ARG A 315 -50.01 5.33 -15.09
N ASN A 316 -49.71 5.90 -13.92
CA ASN A 316 -50.76 6.33 -12.97
C ASN A 316 -51.62 7.47 -13.53
N LYS A 317 -51.02 8.42 -14.28
CA LYS A 317 -51.72 9.56 -14.87
C LYS A 317 -52.63 9.13 -16.02
N LEU A 318 -52.22 8.15 -16.83
CA LEU A 318 -52.98 7.68 -18.00
C LEU A 318 -53.97 6.54 -17.68
N GLY A 319 -53.76 5.82 -16.58
CA GLY A 319 -54.65 4.73 -16.13
C GLY A 319 -54.48 3.42 -16.92
N SER A 320 -54.45 3.47 -18.25
CA SER A 320 -54.22 2.33 -19.15
C SER A 320 -53.24 2.79 -20.23
N ALA A 321 -51.99 2.30 -20.18
CA ALA A 321 -50.93 2.77 -21.08
C ALA A 321 -49.68 1.86 -21.11
N VAL A 322 -48.91 2.02 -22.19
CA VAL A 322 -47.55 1.53 -22.34
C VAL A 322 -46.62 2.73 -22.36
N VAL A 323 -45.59 2.70 -21.53
CA VAL A 323 -44.61 3.78 -21.45
C VAL A 323 -43.21 3.20 -21.63
N VAL A 324 -42.46 3.70 -22.60
CA VAL A 324 -41.04 3.36 -22.83
C VAL A 324 -40.21 4.64 -22.83
N LEU A 325 -39.25 4.70 -21.93
CA LEU A 325 -38.30 5.79 -21.84
C LEU A 325 -36.90 5.29 -22.08
N GLY A 326 -36.11 6.09 -22.80
CA GLY A 326 -34.66 5.84 -23.03
C GLY A 326 -33.82 7.03 -22.66
N SER A 327 -32.62 6.80 -22.20
CA SER A 327 -31.63 7.85 -21.90
C SER A 327 -30.23 7.36 -22.23
N ALA A 328 -29.36 8.30 -22.62
CA ALA A 328 -27.93 8.05 -22.80
C ALA A 328 -27.13 8.90 -21.81
N GLU A 329 -26.11 8.27 -21.21
CA GLU A 329 -25.12 8.92 -20.35
C GLU A 329 -23.73 8.46 -20.80
N GLY A 330 -23.00 9.33 -21.52
CA GLY A 330 -21.77 8.94 -22.22
C GLY A 330 -22.04 7.80 -23.24
N ASP A 331 -21.28 6.73 -23.16
CA ASP A 331 -21.42 5.56 -24.03
C ASP A 331 -22.49 4.54 -23.56
N LYS A 332 -23.18 4.82 -22.45
CA LYS A 332 -24.19 3.92 -21.89
C LYS A 332 -25.59 4.40 -22.23
N VAL A 333 -26.41 3.49 -22.75
CA VAL A 333 -27.82 3.70 -22.99
C VAL A 333 -28.63 2.86 -22.01
N SER A 334 -29.65 3.47 -21.43
CA SER A 334 -30.60 2.80 -20.53
C SER A 334 -32.01 2.95 -21.06
N PHE A 335 -32.79 1.89 -20.97
CA PHE A 335 -34.19 1.88 -21.32
C PHE A 335 -35.04 1.37 -20.15
N VAL A 336 -36.22 1.96 -19.96
CA VAL A 336 -37.22 1.50 -18.99
C VAL A 336 -38.59 1.42 -19.67
N ALA A 337 -39.25 0.28 -19.54
CA ALA A 337 -40.61 0.08 -20.03
C ALA A 337 -41.57 -0.24 -18.88
N GLY A 338 -42.75 0.34 -18.93
CA GLY A 338 -43.84 0.03 -18.03
C GLY A 338 -45.14 -0.18 -18.78
N VAL A 339 -45.89 -1.22 -18.40
CA VAL A 339 -47.19 -1.58 -18.94
C VAL A 339 -48.17 -1.63 -17.78
N THR A 340 -49.35 -1.02 -17.92
CA THR A 340 -50.38 -1.08 -16.88
C THR A 340 -50.96 -2.50 -16.75
N SER A 341 -51.45 -2.87 -15.57
CA SER A 341 -51.82 -4.25 -15.22
C SER A 341 -52.95 -4.84 -16.12
N ASP A 342 -53.83 -4.00 -16.59
CA ASP A 342 -54.92 -4.35 -17.50
C ASP A 342 -54.40 -4.77 -18.91
N LEU A 343 -53.25 -4.27 -19.31
CA LEU A 343 -52.62 -4.53 -20.61
C LEU A 343 -51.57 -5.65 -20.60
N THR A 344 -51.18 -6.15 -19.44
CA THR A 344 -50.07 -7.14 -19.32
C THR A 344 -50.39 -8.49 -20.00
N ASN A 345 -51.65 -8.83 -20.24
CA ASN A 345 -52.05 -10.02 -20.99
C ASN A 345 -51.89 -9.86 -22.52
N ARG A 346 -51.72 -8.63 -23.01
CA ARG A 346 -51.57 -8.31 -24.43
C ARG A 346 -50.18 -7.81 -24.76
N ILE A 347 -49.55 -7.12 -23.84
CA ILE A 347 -48.24 -6.48 -24.02
C ILE A 347 -47.35 -6.80 -22.81
N HIS A 348 -46.19 -7.40 -23.07
CA HIS A 348 -45.22 -7.80 -22.03
C HIS A 348 -44.05 -6.85 -22.04
N ALA A 349 -43.87 -6.02 -20.99
CA ALA A 349 -42.83 -5.02 -20.89
C ALA A 349 -41.41 -5.63 -21.06
N GLY A 350 -41.17 -6.85 -20.52
CA GLY A 350 -39.87 -7.53 -20.65
C GLY A 350 -39.55 -7.95 -22.09
N ASN A 351 -40.53 -8.30 -22.90
CA ASN A 351 -40.33 -8.62 -24.31
C ASN A 351 -40.11 -7.34 -25.13
N LEU A 352 -40.96 -6.33 -24.88
CA LEU A 352 -40.86 -5.03 -25.53
C LEU A 352 -39.49 -4.40 -25.32
N ILE A 353 -39.02 -4.33 -24.07
CA ILE A 353 -37.71 -3.68 -23.77
C ILE A 353 -36.53 -4.45 -24.34
N ARG A 354 -36.65 -5.77 -24.47
CA ARG A 354 -35.61 -6.60 -25.11
C ARG A 354 -35.43 -6.23 -26.58
N SER A 355 -36.56 -6.17 -27.32
CA SER A 355 -36.51 -5.79 -28.75
C SER A 355 -36.03 -4.34 -28.94
N VAL A 356 -36.44 -3.42 -28.08
CA VAL A 356 -35.94 -2.02 -28.09
C VAL A 356 -34.43 -1.98 -27.84
N ALA A 357 -33.93 -2.72 -26.86
CA ALA A 357 -32.52 -2.71 -26.54
C ALA A 357 -31.64 -3.38 -27.62
N GLU A 358 -32.14 -4.40 -28.30
CA GLU A 358 -31.45 -5.08 -29.41
C GLU A 358 -31.11 -4.11 -30.55
N ILE A 359 -32.01 -3.12 -30.86
CA ILE A 359 -31.78 -2.10 -31.88
C ILE A 359 -30.52 -1.24 -31.51
N ALA A 360 -30.35 -0.95 -30.23
CA ALA A 360 -29.20 -0.19 -29.73
C ALA A 360 -27.99 -1.07 -29.31
N GLY A 361 -27.96 -2.35 -29.73
CA GLY A 361 -26.88 -3.27 -29.42
C GLY A 361 -26.82 -3.71 -27.97
N GLY A 362 -27.96 -3.77 -27.30
CA GLY A 362 -28.11 -4.05 -25.88
C GLY A 362 -28.84 -5.33 -25.55
N ARG A 363 -29.08 -5.52 -24.25
CA ARG A 363 -29.83 -6.66 -23.70
C ARG A 363 -30.63 -6.20 -22.49
N GLY A 364 -31.77 -6.84 -22.27
CA GLY A 364 -32.60 -6.55 -21.11
C GLY A 364 -33.76 -7.49 -20.97
N GLY A 365 -34.62 -7.18 -20.04
CA GLY A 365 -35.83 -7.94 -19.76
C GLY A 365 -36.43 -7.53 -18.43
N GLY A 366 -37.43 -8.23 -17.98
CA GLY A 366 -38.11 -7.94 -16.73
C GLY A 366 -39.49 -8.60 -16.65
N ARG A 367 -40.29 -8.11 -15.73
CA ARG A 367 -41.64 -8.58 -15.51
C ARG A 367 -42.60 -8.07 -16.60
N PRO A 368 -43.83 -8.63 -16.71
CA PRO A 368 -44.80 -8.15 -17.66
C PRO A 368 -45.19 -6.68 -17.50
N ASP A 369 -45.17 -6.19 -16.25
CA ASP A 369 -45.61 -4.84 -15.88
C ASP A 369 -44.49 -3.79 -15.89
N MET A 370 -43.20 -4.23 -15.70
CA MET A 370 -42.04 -3.35 -15.59
C MET A 370 -40.77 -4.06 -16.03
N ALA A 371 -39.99 -3.44 -16.90
CA ALA A 371 -38.74 -3.99 -17.37
C ALA A 371 -37.72 -2.90 -17.67
N GLN A 372 -36.43 -3.29 -17.68
CA GLN A 372 -35.34 -2.39 -17.99
C GLN A 372 -34.25 -3.10 -18.81
N ALA A 373 -33.52 -2.31 -19.59
CA ALA A 373 -32.44 -2.79 -20.43
C ALA A 373 -31.29 -1.80 -20.49
N GLY A 374 -30.10 -2.29 -20.78
CA GLY A 374 -28.91 -1.50 -21.08
C GLY A 374 -28.44 -1.77 -22.49
N ALA A 375 -27.86 -0.74 -23.15
CA ALA A 375 -27.23 -0.84 -24.45
C ALA A 375 -25.95 0.02 -24.52
N SER A 376 -25.16 -0.15 -25.58
CA SER A 376 -23.85 0.49 -25.72
C SER A 376 -23.72 1.40 -26.95
N ASN A 377 -24.83 1.65 -27.66
CA ASN A 377 -24.81 2.48 -28.87
C ASN A 377 -25.78 3.69 -28.70
N PRO A 378 -25.27 4.86 -28.22
CA PRO A 378 -26.08 6.07 -28.05
C PRO A 378 -26.70 6.60 -29.35
N ASP A 379 -26.02 6.44 -30.48
CA ASP A 379 -26.50 6.93 -31.79
C ASP A 379 -27.81 6.23 -32.23
N LYS A 380 -28.06 5.05 -31.68
CA LYS A 380 -29.26 4.24 -31.95
C LYS A 380 -30.42 4.46 -30.96
N LEU A 381 -30.24 5.35 -29.99
CA LEU A 381 -31.28 5.63 -28.98
C LEU A 381 -32.58 6.09 -29.57
N ASN A 382 -32.56 7.10 -30.48
CA ASN A 382 -33.74 7.61 -31.12
C ASN A 382 -34.43 6.56 -32.02
N GLU A 383 -33.64 5.80 -32.81
CA GLU A 383 -34.15 4.72 -33.64
C GLU A 383 -34.87 3.64 -32.81
N ALA A 384 -34.29 3.29 -31.65
CA ALA A 384 -34.89 2.31 -30.74
C ALA A 384 -36.21 2.82 -30.13
N ILE A 385 -36.30 4.09 -29.79
CA ILE A 385 -37.52 4.70 -29.26
C ILE A 385 -38.61 4.85 -30.34
N GLU A 386 -38.27 5.24 -31.57
CA GLU A 386 -39.20 5.32 -32.70
C GLU A 386 -39.77 3.95 -33.06
N ALA A 387 -38.99 2.88 -32.92
CA ALA A 387 -39.44 1.53 -33.20
C ALA A 387 -40.52 1.01 -32.20
N VAL A 388 -40.68 1.64 -31.02
CA VAL A 388 -41.60 1.18 -29.97
C VAL A 388 -43.02 1.01 -30.50
N LYS A 389 -43.53 1.93 -31.34
CA LYS A 389 -44.85 1.83 -31.91
C LYS A 389 -45.09 0.51 -32.64
N GLY A 390 -44.23 0.18 -33.58
CA GLY A 390 -44.31 -1.05 -34.36
C GLY A 390 -44.12 -2.33 -33.52
N LEU A 391 -43.26 -2.26 -32.48
CA LEU A 391 -43.04 -3.38 -31.55
C LEU A 391 -44.29 -3.62 -30.66
N VAL A 392 -45.01 -2.59 -30.28
CA VAL A 392 -46.29 -2.70 -29.53
C VAL A 392 -47.36 -3.29 -30.45
N GLU A 393 -47.51 -2.80 -31.71
CA GLU A 393 -48.44 -3.34 -32.70
C GLU A 393 -48.21 -4.85 -32.92
N ALA A 394 -46.94 -5.27 -33.07
CA ALA A 394 -46.59 -6.67 -33.25
C ALA A 394 -46.97 -7.57 -32.06
N GLN A 395 -46.89 -7.05 -30.82
CA GLN A 395 -47.29 -7.81 -29.63
C GLN A 395 -48.82 -7.89 -29.47
N ILE A 396 -49.57 -6.93 -29.97
CA ILE A 396 -51.02 -6.94 -29.92
C ILE A 396 -51.58 -7.99 -30.90
N GLN A 397 -50.91 -8.21 -32.05
CA GLN A 397 -51.33 -9.12 -33.12
C GLN A 397 -50.87 -10.57 -32.92
N SER A 398 -49.98 -10.83 -31.94
CA SER A 398 -49.43 -12.16 -31.64
C SER A 398 -50.24 -12.87 -30.54
#